data_33de7f38e35fe076d8cbef142cbdb2a8
#
_entry.id   33de7f38e35fe076d8cbef142cbdb2a8
#
_cell.length_a   1.000
_cell.length_b   1.000
_cell.length_c   1.000
_cell.angle_alpha   90.00
_cell.angle_beta   90.00
_cell.angle_gamma   90.00
#
_symmetry.space_group_name_H-M   'P 1'
#
loop_
_entity.id
_entity.type
_entity.pdbx_description
1 polymer ?
#
loop_
_entity_poly.entity_id
_entity_poly.type
_entity_poly.pdbx_seq_one_letter_code
_entity_poly.pdbx_strand_id
1 'polypeptide(L)'
;LALIVSTVDYRALARAWPLHAVLAWGMVLPTLLLHNVRLGFLTVGYDAGGTSNYSWYRVGGMTFQPAELAKISFVLTLALHLNHVRGRVNKPANLLALAVHVLLPVLAIHIQGDDGTALVFLGIGLVMVFAGGISGWLVAGGLAAAGGGAALLLKLRPGLLKGYQAKRIFAVLDPENPALADIAYQQNKGAMAIGTGGLTGTGLWGEHV
;
A
#
# COMPACT_ATOMS: atom_id res chain seq x y z
N LEU A 1 -6.77 17.04 13.80
CA LEU A 1 -5.50 16.57 13.20
C LEU A 1 -5.26 17.25 11.84
N ALA A 2 -6.21 17.19 10.88
CA ALA A 2 -6.06 17.76 9.54
C ALA A 2 -5.68 19.26 9.55
N LEU A 3 -6.33 20.06 10.40
CA LEU A 3 -6.01 21.50 10.57
C LEU A 3 -4.59 21.72 11.08
N ILE A 4 -4.09 20.89 12.00
CA ILE A 4 -2.72 20.97 12.50
C ILE A 4 -1.72 20.61 11.40
N VAL A 5 -1.99 19.52 10.67
CA VAL A 5 -1.11 19.07 9.58
C VAL A 5 -1.07 20.06 8.42
N SER A 6 -2.18 20.74 8.12
CA SER A 6 -2.25 21.76 7.07
C SER A 6 -1.37 23.00 7.33
N THR A 7 -0.99 23.24 8.58
CA THR A 7 -0.08 24.37 8.96
C THR A 7 1.41 23.99 8.86
N VAL A 8 1.73 22.71 8.68
CA VAL A 8 3.12 22.25 8.56
C VAL A 8 3.65 22.57 7.16
N ASP A 9 4.81 23.23 7.11
CA ASP A 9 5.49 23.48 5.82
C ASP A 9 6.04 22.15 5.25
N TYR A 10 5.32 21.60 4.27
CA TYR A 10 5.75 20.37 3.56
C TYR A 10 7.13 20.49 2.91
N ARG A 11 7.59 21.72 2.58
CA ARG A 11 8.91 21.97 2.01
C ARG A 11 10.03 21.72 3.02
N ALA A 12 9.76 22.04 4.31
CA ALA A 12 10.68 21.71 5.39
C ALA A 12 10.78 20.21 5.60
N LEU A 13 9.62 19.50 5.59
CA LEU A 13 9.59 18.04 5.64
C LEU A 13 10.31 17.41 4.44
N ALA A 14 10.06 17.92 3.23
CA ALA A 14 10.73 17.42 2.03
C ALA A 14 12.25 17.60 2.11
N ARG A 15 12.75 18.73 2.65
CA ARG A 15 14.20 18.93 2.86
C ARG A 15 14.80 17.97 3.89
N ALA A 16 14.02 17.56 4.87
CA ALA A 16 14.42 16.59 5.88
C ALA A 16 14.28 15.12 5.40
N TRP A 17 14.21 14.89 4.09
CA TRP A 17 13.97 13.57 3.50
C TRP A 17 14.90 12.46 4.00
N PRO A 18 16.21 12.67 4.25
CA PRO A 18 17.05 11.59 4.76
C PRO A 18 16.60 11.09 6.12
N LEU A 19 16.18 12.03 6.99
CA LEU A 19 15.74 11.69 8.34
C LEU A 19 14.47 10.83 8.33
N HIS A 20 13.40 11.32 7.68
CA HIS A 20 12.15 10.57 7.66
C HIS A 20 12.23 9.30 6.82
N ALA A 21 13.08 9.27 5.77
CA ALA A 21 13.30 8.05 4.99
C ALA A 21 14.02 6.98 5.81
N VAL A 22 15.10 7.36 6.53
CA VAL A 22 15.81 6.43 7.43
C VAL A 22 14.90 5.92 8.54
N LEU A 23 14.11 6.80 9.17
CA LEU A 23 13.17 6.39 10.21
C LEU A 23 12.10 5.44 9.68
N ALA A 24 11.46 5.77 8.56
CA ALA A 24 10.37 4.98 7.99
C ALA A 24 10.88 3.62 7.49
N TRP A 25 11.91 3.62 6.66
CA TRP A 25 12.47 2.38 6.11
C TRP A 25 13.26 1.58 7.14
N GLY A 26 13.89 2.24 8.12
CA GLY A 26 14.52 1.58 9.26
C GLY A 26 13.53 0.79 10.12
N MET A 27 12.24 1.17 10.12
CA MET A 27 11.18 0.37 10.75
C MET A 27 10.58 -0.68 9.81
N VAL A 28 10.51 -0.43 8.50
CA VAL A 28 9.99 -1.41 7.52
C VAL A 28 10.96 -2.57 7.32
N LEU A 29 12.27 -2.31 7.19
CA LEU A 29 13.26 -3.33 6.87
C LEU A 29 13.34 -4.48 7.90
N PRO A 30 13.29 -4.25 9.23
CA PRO A 30 13.29 -5.35 10.19
C PRO A 30 12.11 -6.30 10.03
N THR A 31 10.93 -5.82 9.60
CA THR A 31 9.75 -6.68 9.40
C THR A 31 9.87 -7.58 8.18
N LEU A 32 10.80 -7.30 7.25
CA LEU A 32 11.15 -8.22 6.15
C LEU A 32 11.90 -9.47 6.61
N LEU A 33 12.69 -9.33 7.69
CA LEU A 33 13.59 -10.37 8.15
C LEU A 33 13.10 -11.07 9.42
N LEU A 34 12.31 -10.36 10.23
CA LEU A 34 11.88 -10.80 11.55
C LEU A 34 10.36 -11.07 11.52
N HIS A 35 10.00 -12.34 11.57
CA HIS A 35 8.61 -12.77 11.55
C HIS A 35 8.18 -13.23 12.96
N ASN A 36 7.24 -12.52 13.59
CA ASN A 36 6.74 -12.78 14.94
C ASN A 36 7.84 -12.85 16.04
N VAL A 37 8.94 -12.11 15.86
CA VAL A 37 10.03 -12.08 16.83
C VAL A 37 9.66 -11.20 18.03
N ARG A 38 9.66 -11.79 19.22
CA ARG A 38 9.35 -11.09 20.47
C ARG A 38 10.62 -10.56 21.13
N LEU A 39 10.64 -9.27 21.39
CA LEU A 39 11.71 -8.54 22.09
C LEU A 39 11.07 -7.87 23.33
N GLY A 40 10.86 -8.64 24.39
CA GLY A 40 10.15 -8.17 25.58
C GLY A 40 8.69 -7.79 25.28
N PHE A 41 8.34 -6.52 25.43
CA PHE A 41 7.00 -5.98 25.15
C PHE A 41 6.74 -5.67 23.67
N LEU A 42 7.78 -5.74 22.83
CA LEU A 42 7.75 -5.49 21.40
C LEU A 42 7.72 -6.80 20.61
N THR A 43 6.81 -6.95 19.66
CA THR A 43 6.87 -8.02 18.64
C THR A 43 7.10 -7.37 17.29
N VAL A 44 8.10 -7.82 16.55
CA VAL A 44 8.46 -7.37 15.20
C VAL A 44 7.94 -8.38 14.18
N GLY A 45 7.40 -7.90 13.07
CA GLY A 45 6.80 -8.77 12.05
C GLY A 45 5.59 -9.52 12.58
N TYR A 46 4.72 -8.83 13.33
CA TYR A 46 3.50 -9.43 13.87
C TYR A 46 2.48 -9.65 12.76
N ASP A 47 1.97 -10.88 12.66
CA ASP A 47 0.85 -11.21 11.78
C ASP A 47 -0.48 -10.95 12.51
N ALA A 48 -1.10 -9.81 12.23
CA ALA A 48 -2.32 -9.37 12.90
C ALA A 48 -3.56 -10.18 12.53
N GLY A 49 -3.53 -10.86 11.38
CA GLY A 49 -4.71 -11.56 10.84
C GLY A 49 -4.54 -13.06 10.61
N GLY A 50 -3.39 -13.65 10.96
CA GLY A 50 -3.10 -15.05 10.62
C GLY A 50 -3.01 -15.30 9.10
N THR A 51 -2.67 -14.27 8.33
CA THR A 51 -2.66 -14.28 6.86
C THR A 51 -1.27 -14.35 6.25
N SER A 52 -0.24 -14.61 7.09
CA SER A 52 1.18 -14.53 6.73
C SER A 52 1.62 -13.11 6.31
N ASN A 53 0.94 -12.09 6.82
CA ASN A 53 1.30 -10.69 6.66
C ASN A 53 2.11 -10.21 7.86
N TYR A 54 3.43 -10.13 7.71
CA TYR A 54 4.39 -9.82 8.78
C TYR A 54 4.77 -8.33 8.83
N SER A 55 3.89 -7.43 8.38
CA SER A 55 4.17 -6.00 8.23
C SER A 55 3.93 -5.16 9.48
N TRP A 56 3.57 -5.75 10.61
CA TRP A 56 3.16 -5.04 11.82
C TRP A 56 4.19 -5.11 12.94
N TYR A 57 4.19 -4.07 13.78
CA TYR A 57 4.74 -4.12 15.11
C TYR A 57 3.61 -4.24 16.12
N ARG A 58 3.83 -5.03 17.18
CA ARG A 58 2.92 -5.09 18.32
C ARG A 58 3.67 -4.63 19.57
N VAL A 59 3.15 -3.59 20.23
CA VAL A 59 3.70 -3.02 21.47
C VAL A 59 2.64 -3.17 22.54
N GLY A 60 2.83 -4.10 23.46
CA GLY A 60 1.80 -4.44 24.44
C GLY A 60 0.53 -4.95 23.74
N GLY A 61 -0.59 -4.23 23.88
CA GLY A 61 -1.87 -4.55 23.24
C GLY A 61 -2.13 -3.83 21.91
N MET A 62 -1.28 -2.86 21.53
CA MET A 62 -1.46 -2.03 20.34
C MET A 62 -0.63 -2.54 19.17
N THR A 63 -1.17 -2.43 17.96
CA THR A 63 -0.47 -2.73 16.72
C THR A 63 -0.19 -1.46 15.94
N PHE A 64 0.97 -1.41 15.29
CA PHE A 64 1.42 -0.29 14.47
C PHE A 64 2.03 -0.82 13.18
N GLN A 65 1.66 -0.22 12.04
CA GLN A 65 2.20 -0.61 10.73
C GLN A 65 3.20 0.43 10.22
N PRO A 66 4.50 0.11 10.13
CA PRO A 66 5.53 1.04 9.64
C PRO A 66 5.28 1.55 8.23
N ALA A 67 4.65 0.74 7.38
CA ALA A 67 4.32 1.12 6.02
C ALA A 67 3.43 2.37 5.93
N GLU A 68 2.64 2.69 6.98
CA GLU A 68 1.85 3.93 7.03
C GLU A 68 2.76 5.17 7.06
N LEU A 69 3.84 5.15 7.84
CA LEU A 69 4.84 6.22 7.84
C LEU A 69 5.68 6.21 6.55
N ALA A 70 5.98 5.02 6.04
CA ALA A 70 6.75 4.88 4.81
C ALA A 70 5.99 5.45 3.60
N LYS A 71 4.66 5.42 3.55
CA LYS A 71 3.86 6.08 2.51
C LYS A 71 4.08 7.59 2.49
N ILE A 72 4.11 8.24 3.66
CA ILE A 72 4.36 9.68 3.75
C ILE A 72 5.76 10.01 3.24
N SER A 73 6.76 9.26 3.70
CA SER A 73 8.15 9.39 3.23
C SER A 73 8.27 9.17 1.72
N PHE A 74 7.61 8.15 1.20
CA PHE A 74 7.60 7.83 -0.23
C PHE A 74 7.02 8.96 -1.08
N VAL A 75 5.88 9.53 -0.69
CA VAL A 75 5.25 10.67 -1.39
C VAL A 75 6.20 11.86 -1.43
N LEU A 76 6.80 12.22 -0.30
CA LEU A 76 7.71 13.37 -0.23
C LEU A 76 9.00 13.15 -1.06
N THR A 77 9.61 11.97 -0.95
CA THR A 77 10.84 11.66 -1.69
C THR A 77 10.61 11.52 -3.19
N LEU A 78 9.47 10.93 -3.59
CA LEU A 78 9.10 10.83 -4.99
C LEU A 78 8.79 12.21 -5.60
N ALA A 79 8.11 13.11 -4.85
CA ALA A 79 7.87 14.47 -5.27
C ALA A 79 9.19 15.25 -5.49
N LEU A 80 10.16 15.09 -4.58
CA LEU A 80 11.51 15.65 -4.76
C LEU A 80 12.21 15.10 -5.99
N HIS A 81 12.15 13.78 -6.20
CA HIS A 81 12.76 13.15 -7.36
C HIS A 81 12.14 13.66 -8.66
N LEU A 82 10.80 13.71 -8.76
CA LEU A 82 10.11 14.26 -9.92
C LEU A 82 10.46 15.72 -10.17
N ASN A 83 10.56 16.54 -9.13
CA ASN A 83 10.99 17.93 -9.25
C ASN A 83 12.44 18.04 -9.77
N HIS A 84 13.34 17.16 -9.32
CA HIS A 84 14.73 17.13 -9.79
C HIS A 84 14.85 16.78 -11.28
N VAL A 85 14.02 15.87 -11.78
CA VAL A 85 14.01 15.44 -13.19
C VAL A 85 13.03 16.23 -14.06
N ARG A 86 12.43 17.30 -13.52
CA ARG A 86 11.44 18.11 -14.22
C ARG A 86 11.93 18.53 -15.62
N GLY A 87 11.09 18.39 -16.64
CA GLY A 87 11.42 18.66 -18.04
C GLY A 87 12.30 17.58 -18.71
N ARG A 88 12.76 16.58 -17.95
CA ARG A 88 13.58 15.46 -18.45
C ARG A 88 13.05 14.10 -18.02
N VAL A 89 11.82 14.03 -17.55
CA VAL A 89 11.18 12.82 -16.98
C VAL A 89 11.24 11.65 -17.97
N ASN A 90 11.00 11.91 -19.25
CA ASN A 90 10.93 10.88 -20.30
C ASN A 90 12.29 10.40 -20.83
N LYS A 91 13.42 10.88 -20.28
CA LYS A 91 14.72 10.32 -20.62
C LYS A 91 14.87 8.91 -20.03
N PRO A 92 15.43 7.92 -20.77
CA PRO A 92 15.49 6.53 -20.32
C PRO A 92 16.10 6.33 -18.93
N ALA A 93 17.19 7.05 -18.64
CA ALA A 93 17.83 6.97 -17.32
C ALA A 93 16.92 7.46 -16.18
N ASN A 94 16.15 8.54 -16.41
CA ASN A 94 15.21 9.06 -15.41
C ASN A 94 13.99 8.14 -15.26
N LEU A 95 13.51 7.55 -16.36
CA LEU A 95 12.43 6.55 -16.30
C LEU A 95 12.84 5.33 -15.49
N LEU A 96 14.06 4.84 -15.71
CA LEU A 96 14.59 3.72 -14.93
C LEU A 96 14.72 4.09 -13.44
N ALA A 97 15.29 5.28 -13.15
CA ALA A 97 15.43 5.73 -11.76
C ALA A 97 14.07 5.92 -11.06
N LEU A 98 13.06 6.46 -11.75
CA LEU A 98 11.70 6.58 -11.23
C LEU A 98 11.04 5.20 -11.05
N ALA A 99 11.23 4.28 -12.01
CA ALA A 99 10.74 2.92 -11.88
C ALA A 99 11.34 2.22 -10.65
N VAL A 100 12.64 2.34 -10.43
CA VAL A 100 13.31 1.80 -9.23
C VAL A 100 12.76 2.46 -7.96
N HIS A 101 12.57 3.79 -7.95
CA HIS A 101 12.04 4.52 -6.79
C HIS A 101 10.63 4.06 -6.42
N VAL A 102 9.79 3.71 -7.40
CA VAL A 102 8.42 3.22 -7.17
C VAL A 102 8.41 1.73 -6.85
N LEU A 103 9.10 0.92 -7.65
CA LEU A 103 9.01 -0.54 -7.55
C LEU A 103 9.74 -1.12 -6.33
N LEU A 104 10.83 -0.48 -5.87
CA LEU A 104 11.58 -0.98 -4.71
C LEU A 104 10.73 -0.99 -3.43
N PRO A 105 10.00 0.09 -3.06
CA PRO A 105 9.02 0.06 -1.99
C PRO A 105 7.91 -0.98 -2.19
N VAL A 106 7.34 -1.03 -3.39
CA VAL A 106 6.26 -1.98 -3.71
C VAL A 106 6.72 -3.42 -3.47
N LEU A 107 7.90 -3.78 -3.96
CA LEU A 107 8.47 -5.12 -3.77
C LEU A 107 8.78 -5.41 -2.30
N ALA A 108 9.34 -4.44 -1.56
CA ALA A 108 9.63 -4.61 -0.14
C ALA A 108 8.37 -4.92 0.66
N ILE A 109 7.28 -4.18 0.42
CA ILE A 109 6.00 -4.40 1.10
C ILE A 109 5.33 -5.71 0.64
N HIS A 110 5.42 -6.05 -0.66
CA HIS A 110 4.92 -7.32 -1.19
C HIS A 110 5.60 -8.54 -0.52
N ILE A 111 6.91 -8.50 -0.34
CA ILE A 111 7.68 -9.58 0.32
C ILE A 111 7.23 -9.79 1.77
N GLN A 112 6.71 -8.76 2.46
CA GLN A 112 6.14 -8.88 3.80
C GLN A 112 4.78 -9.61 3.82
N GLY A 113 4.20 -9.91 2.65
CA GLY A 113 2.86 -10.48 2.49
C GLY A 113 1.74 -9.44 2.51
N ASP A 114 2.07 -8.14 2.41
CA ASP A 114 1.07 -7.06 2.41
C ASP A 114 0.80 -6.54 1.00
N ASP A 115 0.14 -7.37 0.20
CA ASP A 115 -0.21 -7.05 -1.19
C ASP A 115 -1.12 -5.82 -1.29
N GLY A 116 -2.01 -5.64 -0.31
CA GLY A 116 -2.92 -4.49 -0.29
C GLY A 116 -2.17 -3.16 -0.21
N THR A 117 -1.26 -3.06 0.76
CA THR A 117 -0.41 -1.86 0.92
C THR A 117 0.56 -1.70 -0.24
N ALA A 118 1.10 -2.78 -0.80
CA ALA A 118 1.95 -2.74 -2.00
C ALA A 118 1.22 -2.12 -3.20
N LEU A 119 -0.03 -2.49 -3.43
CA LEU A 119 -0.88 -1.90 -4.47
C LEU A 119 -1.15 -0.40 -4.22
N VAL A 120 -1.29 0.02 -2.97
CA VAL A 120 -1.44 1.46 -2.63
C VAL A 120 -0.16 2.22 -2.99
N PHE A 121 1.03 1.71 -2.65
CA PHE A 121 2.31 2.32 -3.07
C PHE A 121 2.41 2.42 -4.59
N LEU A 122 2.06 1.35 -5.31
CA LEU A 122 2.06 1.33 -6.77
C LEU A 122 1.10 2.39 -7.34
N GLY A 123 -0.13 2.46 -6.83
CA GLY A 123 -1.13 3.44 -7.26
C GLY A 123 -0.67 4.88 -7.03
N ILE A 124 -0.15 5.19 -5.83
CA ILE A 124 0.42 6.51 -5.53
C ILE A 124 1.56 6.82 -6.50
N GLY A 125 2.50 5.89 -6.70
CA GLY A 125 3.63 6.06 -7.60
C GLY A 125 3.21 6.34 -9.03
N LEU A 126 2.27 5.56 -9.58
CA LEU A 126 1.76 5.75 -10.94
C LEU A 126 1.09 7.10 -11.13
N VAL A 127 0.21 7.51 -10.19
CA VAL A 127 -0.46 8.81 -10.24
C VAL A 127 0.54 9.96 -10.16
N MET A 128 1.51 9.88 -9.25
CA MET A 128 2.52 10.93 -9.09
C MET A 128 3.44 11.05 -10.31
N VAL A 129 3.89 9.92 -10.86
CA VAL A 129 4.76 9.92 -12.05
C VAL A 129 4.00 10.43 -13.28
N PHE A 130 2.71 10.07 -13.42
CA PHE A 130 1.84 10.62 -14.45
C PHE A 130 1.68 12.14 -14.31
N ALA A 131 1.35 12.62 -13.11
CA ALA A 131 1.26 14.06 -12.81
C ALA A 131 2.61 14.78 -12.99
N GLY A 132 3.72 14.07 -12.81
CA GLY A 132 5.08 14.57 -13.03
C GLY A 132 5.47 14.77 -14.50
N GLY A 133 4.59 14.39 -15.45
CA GLY A 133 4.76 14.64 -16.88
C GLY A 133 5.40 13.48 -17.66
N ILE A 134 5.27 12.25 -17.18
CA ILE A 134 5.58 11.07 -18.00
C ILE A 134 4.64 11.02 -19.22
N SER A 135 5.17 10.60 -20.36
CA SER A 135 4.33 10.41 -21.55
C SER A 135 3.22 9.39 -21.30
N GLY A 136 1.98 9.77 -21.59
CA GLY A 136 0.82 8.89 -21.46
C GLY A 136 0.96 7.57 -22.22
N TRP A 137 1.66 7.57 -23.35
CA TRP A 137 1.97 6.36 -24.12
C TRP A 137 2.91 5.41 -23.39
N LEU A 138 3.86 5.93 -22.59
CA LEU A 138 4.72 5.09 -21.77
C LEU A 138 3.94 4.46 -20.61
N VAL A 139 2.98 5.21 -20.00
CA VAL A 139 2.11 4.66 -18.97
C VAL A 139 1.21 3.59 -19.56
N ALA A 140 0.55 3.88 -20.71
CA ALA A 140 -0.35 2.93 -21.37
C ALA A 140 0.42 1.67 -21.79
N GLY A 141 1.62 1.82 -22.37
CA GLY A 141 2.48 0.71 -22.77
C GLY A 141 2.93 -0.12 -21.57
N GLY A 142 3.31 0.52 -20.46
CA GLY A 142 3.68 -0.15 -19.23
C GLY A 142 2.52 -0.95 -18.62
N LEU A 143 1.32 -0.35 -18.55
CA LEU A 143 0.12 -1.03 -18.08
C LEU A 143 -0.29 -2.20 -18.99
N ALA A 144 -0.21 -2.01 -20.31
CA ALA A 144 -0.48 -3.08 -21.28
C ALA A 144 0.53 -4.23 -21.15
N ALA A 145 1.82 -3.92 -20.99
CA ALA A 145 2.86 -4.92 -20.76
C ALA A 145 2.66 -5.67 -19.43
N ALA A 146 2.34 -4.97 -18.36
CA ALA A 146 2.05 -5.56 -17.06
C ALA A 146 0.80 -6.45 -17.10
N GLY A 147 -0.30 -5.94 -17.68
CA GLY A 147 -1.55 -6.70 -17.83
C GLY A 147 -1.40 -7.91 -18.76
N GLY A 148 -0.74 -7.73 -19.91
CA GLY A 148 -0.45 -8.81 -20.84
C GLY A 148 0.50 -9.85 -20.25
N GLY A 149 1.53 -9.41 -19.53
CA GLY A 149 2.45 -10.29 -18.80
C GLY A 149 1.74 -11.09 -17.71
N ALA A 150 0.89 -10.43 -16.91
CA ALA A 150 0.07 -11.11 -15.91
C ALA A 150 -0.87 -12.14 -16.54
N ALA A 151 -1.59 -11.77 -17.61
CA ALA A 151 -2.47 -12.69 -18.34
C ALA A 151 -1.72 -13.90 -18.88
N LEU A 152 -0.54 -13.67 -19.45
CA LEU A 152 0.32 -14.75 -19.96
C LEU A 152 0.78 -15.66 -18.82
N LEU A 153 1.24 -15.09 -17.71
CA LEU A 153 1.65 -15.86 -16.53
C LEU A 153 0.53 -16.72 -15.99
N LEU A 154 -0.69 -16.19 -15.90
CA LEU A 154 -1.88 -16.91 -15.47
C LEU A 154 -2.25 -18.04 -16.43
N LYS A 155 -2.08 -17.82 -17.75
CA LYS A 155 -2.28 -18.87 -18.76
C LYS A 155 -1.24 -19.98 -18.65
N LEU A 156 0.02 -19.64 -18.42
CA LEU A 156 1.12 -20.61 -18.29
C LEU A 156 1.13 -21.31 -16.93
N ARG A 157 0.65 -20.67 -15.89
CA ARG A 157 0.60 -21.16 -14.51
C ARG A 157 -0.80 -20.94 -13.91
N PRO A 158 -1.82 -21.72 -14.30
CA PRO A 158 -3.20 -21.54 -13.82
C PRO A 158 -3.34 -21.65 -12.29
N GLY A 159 -2.32 -22.20 -11.61
CA GLY A 159 -2.28 -22.33 -10.16
C GLY A 159 -1.83 -21.08 -9.39
N LEU A 160 -1.33 -20.03 -10.06
CA LEU A 160 -0.84 -18.82 -9.38
C LEU A 160 -1.92 -18.05 -8.63
N LEU A 161 -3.16 -18.06 -9.14
CA LEU A 161 -4.32 -17.46 -8.46
C LEU A 161 -5.10 -18.46 -7.57
N LYS A 162 -4.51 -19.62 -7.26
CA LYS A 162 -5.16 -20.56 -6.33
C LYS A 162 -4.79 -20.16 -4.90
N GLY A 163 -5.81 -19.90 -4.09
CA GLY A 163 -5.62 -19.61 -2.68
C GLY A 163 -6.31 -18.33 -2.23
N TYR A 164 -5.80 -17.73 -1.20
CA TYR A 164 -6.39 -16.58 -0.52
C TYR A 164 -6.55 -15.34 -1.44
N GLN A 165 -5.60 -15.07 -2.33
CA GLN A 165 -5.67 -13.94 -3.27
C GLN A 165 -6.80 -14.10 -4.30
N ALA A 166 -6.98 -15.31 -4.86
CA ALA A 166 -8.10 -15.59 -5.75
C ALA A 166 -9.44 -15.42 -5.03
N LYS A 167 -9.55 -15.96 -3.81
CA LYS A 167 -10.75 -15.82 -2.99
C LYS A 167 -11.09 -14.35 -2.72
N ARG A 168 -10.10 -13.48 -2.48
CA ARG A 168 -10.33 -12.02 -2.32
C ARG A 168 -10.92 -11.38 -3.57
N ILE A 169 -10.42 -11.72 -4.76
CA ILE A 169 -10.96 -11.20 -6.02
C ILE A 169 -12.40 -11.67 -6.22
N PHE A 170 -12.66 -12.96 -5.99
CA PHE A 170 -14.01 -13.51 -6.11
C PHE A 170 -14.97 -12.97 -5.05
N ALA A 171 -14.52 -12.71 -3.82
CA ALA A 171 -15.33 -12.10 -2.77
C ALA A 171 -15.79 -10.66 -3.12
N VAL A 172 -15.01 -9.93 -3.93
CA VAL A 172 -15.42 -8.61 -4.44
C VAL A 172 -16.51 -8.74 -5.52
N LEU A 173 -16.42 -9.77 -6.36
CA LEU A 173 -17.35 -10.00 -7.47
C LEU A 173 -18.65 -10.68 -7.02
N ASP A 174 -18.57 -11.53 -6.00
CA ASP A 174 -19.68 -12.31 -5.45
C ASP A 174 -19.59 -12.37 -3.91
N PRO A 175 -19.92 -11.25 -3.22
CA PRO A 175 -19.78 -11.15 -1.77
C PRO A 175 -20.81 -11.97 -0.99
N GLU A 176 -21.86 -12.46 -1.65
CA GLU A 176 -22.90 -13.28 -1.05
C GLU A 176 -22.58 -14.78 -1.06
N ASN A 177 -21.48 -15.17 -1.69
CA ASN A 177 -21.06 -16.56 -1.80
C ASN A 177 -20.68 -17.13 -0.42
N PRO A 178 -21.40 -18.16 0.10
CA PRO A 178 -21.13 -18.72 1.41
C PRO A 178 -19.71 -19.26 1.59
N ALA A 179 -19.08 -19.74 0.49
CA ALA A 179 -17.71 -20.23 0.51
C ALA A 179 -16.66 -19.13 0.71
N LEU A 180 -17.06 -17.86 0.58
CA LEU A 180 -16.21 -16.67 0.69
C LEU A 180 -16.61 -15.79 1.89
N ALA A 181 -17.54 -16.23 2.74
CA ALA A 181 -18.11 -15.45 3.82
C ALA A 181 -17.06 -14.85 4.78
N ASP A 182 -16.03 -15.63 5.13
CA ASP A 182 -14.93 -15.15 5.99
C ASP A 182 -14.14 -14.00 5.38
N ILE A 183 -13.96 -14.01 4.06
CA ILE A 183 -13.21 -13.00 3.33
C ILE A 183 -14.08 -11.80 3.00
N ALA A 184 -15.35 -12.03 2.68
CA ALA A 184 -16.36 -11.00 2.42
C ALA A 184 -16.86 -10.30 3.70
N TYR A 185 -16.55 -10.83 4.89
CA TYR A 185 -17.06 -10.32 6.17
C TYR A 185 -16.86 -8.81 6.37
N GLN A 186 -15.64 -8.30 6.12
CA GLN A 186 -15.33 -6.88 6.25
C GLN A 186 -16.13 -6.03 5.25
N GLN A 187 -16.32 -6.53 4.06
CA GLN A 187 -17.05 -5.87 2.98
C GLN A 187 -18.56 -5.81 3.30
N ASN A 188 -19.11 -6.94 3.77
CA ASN A 188 -20.51 -7.03 4.17
C ASN A 188 -20.80 -6.16 5.40
N LYS A 189 -19.90 -6.11 6.38
CA LYS A 189 -20.00 -5.19 7.52
C LYS A 189 -19.92 -3.73 7.10
N GLY A 190 -19.04 -3.39 6.15
CA GLY A 190 -18.96 -2.04 5.57
C GLY A 190 -20.25 -1.65 4.84
N ALA A 191 -20.80 -2.53 4.01
CA ALA A 191 -22.05 -2.31 3.32
C ALA A 191 -23.23 -2.14 4.30
N MET A 192 -23.29 -2.99 5.34
CA MET A 192 -24.28 -2.87 6.42
C MET A 192 -24.17 -1.53 7.16
N ALA A 193 -22.96 -1.11 7.54
CA ALA A 193 -22.74 0.16 8.24
C ALA A 193 -23.15 1.37 7.38
N ILE A 194 -22.89 1.34 6.07
CA ILE A 194 -23.34 2.37 5.13
C ILE A 194 -24.87 2.35 5.00
N GLY A 195 -25.46 1.17 4.84
CA GLY A 195 -26.92 1.02 4.69
C GLY A 195 -27.69 1.45 5.94
N THR A 196 -27.21 1.11 7.13
CA THR A 196 -27.85 1.52 8.40
C THR A 196 -27.62 2.99 8.72
N GLY A 197 -26.47 3.56 8.32
CA GLY A 197 -26.16 4.98 8.54
C GLY A 197 -26.98 5.93 7.65
N GLY A 198 -27.40 5.51 6.47
CA GLY A 198 -28.08 6.35 5.50
C GLY A 198 -27.31 7.63 5.17
N LEU A 199 -28.00 8.75 4.85
CA LEU A 199 -27.37 10.01 4.47
C LEU A 199 -26.82 10.81 5.66
N THR A 200 -27.40 10.66 6.84
CA THR A 200 -27.08 11.48 8.04
C THR A 200 -26.18 10.76 9.05
N GLY A 201 -25.99 9.45 8.87
CA GLY A 201 -25.30 8.62 9.85
C GLY A 201 -26.15 8.35 11.09
N THR A 202 -25.64 7.51 11.98
CA THR A 202 -26.29 7.18 13.28
C THR A 202 -25.91 8.14 14.40
N GLY A 203 -25.11 9.17 14.09
CA GLY A 203 -24.59 10.13 15.08
C GLY A 203 -23.35 9.63 15.82
N LEU A 204 -22.71 10.51 16.57
CA LEU A 204 -21.47 10.20 17.33
C LEU A 204 -21.72 9.27 18.53
N TRP A 205 -22.96 9.18 18.98
CA TRP A 205 -23.39 8.41 20.17
C TRP A 205 -24.44 7.34 19.81
N GLY A 206 -24.62 7.04 18.53
CA GLY A 206 -25.49 5.97 18.07
C GLY A 206 -25.02 4.60 18.56
N GLU A 207 -25.97 3.70 18.85
CA GLU A 207 -25.64 2.33 19.18
C GLU A 207 -24.93 1.68 17.98
N HIS A 208 -23.78 1.07 18.27
CA HIS A 208 -23.02 0.33 17.25
C HIS A 208 -23.76 -0.96 16.91
N VAL A 209 -24.22 -1.08 15.70
CA VAL A 209 -24.82 -2.29 15.12
C VAL A 209 -23.72 -3.30 14.75
#